data_faf496c06a7970576ad82c59b4f4707a
#
_entry.id   faf496c06a7970576ad82c59b4f4707a
#
_cell.length_a   1.000
_cell.length_b   1.000
_cell.length_c   1.000
_cell.angle_alpha   90.00
_cell.angle_beta   90.00
_cell.angle_gamma   90.00
#
_symmetry.space_group_name_H-M   'P 1'
#
loop_
_entity.id
_entity.type
_entity.pdbx_description
1 polymer ?
#
loop_
_entity_poly.entity_id
_entity_poly.type
_entity_poly.pdbx_seq_one_letter_code
_entity_poly.pdbx_strand_id
1 'polypeptide(L)'
;MKIIYIHQYFKTFTEGGSSRSYYLAKALVANGFEVEMITSHNSRDYVCAVIDGIRVHYLPVYYDNQLGFLGRIRAFIAFMWQAYRLAARLKNANLCYASSTPLTVGITALLLKKIKGIPYYFEVRDLWPLAPAQLGIIRNRWLKKLLFRAEQTIYQEAATIVALSPGIASYIRERNPGKPVYILPNISDCVFFRKEHKNPQLAHKYQVGGKFVITYFGAIGKVNYLQSLIEIARKAQQDHCHELAFMVVGRGNELRQIQAAAHKYNLKNLQFIPHLSKYQLREVLNVTDAVYVSFAPYPVLETSSPNKFFDALATGKLCITNTRGWIAELVQENECGFYADPQKPDDFLAKVSYYLADPEALEQAQYNARQLAETSFSRHLLINRFLKIFETKVPAPAIMTALHN
;
A
#
# COMPACT_ATOMS: atom_id res chain seq x y z
N MET A 1 -19.74 -3.42 20.13
CA MET A 1 -18.56 -2.61 20.49
C MET A 1 -18.37 -1.53 19.44
N LYS A 2 -18.07 -0.29 19.88
CA LYS A 2 -17.87 0.88 18.99
C LYS A 2 -16.38 1.15 18.77
N ILE A 3 -15.95 1.21 17.51
CA ILE A 3 -14.57 1.42 17.11
C ILE A 3 -14.45 2.76 16.37
N ILE A 4 -13.55 3.63 16.85
CA ILE A 4 -13.09 4.80 16.10
C ILE A 4 -11.95 4.34 15.20
N TYR A 5 -12.15 4.38 13.88
CA TYR A 5 -11.12 4.02 12.91
C TYR A 5 -10.54 5.30 12.28
N ILE A 6 -9.29 5.63 12.59
CA ILE A 6 -8.63 6.85 12.06
C ILE A 6 -7.69 6.47 10.93
N HIS A 7 -7.98 6.93 9.71
CA HIS A 7 -7.11 6.79 8.56
C HIS A 7 -7.24 8.00 7.63
N GLN A 8 -6.22 8.84 7.57
CA GLN A 8 -6.26 10.11 6.82
C GLN A 8 -6.58 9.93 5.33
N TYR A 9 -6.16 8.83 4.72
CA TYR A 9 -6.29 8.57 3.28
C TYR A 9 -7.26 7.43 2.97
N PHE A 10 -8.32 7.31 3.77
CA PHE A 10 -9.38 6.34 3.51
C PHE A 10 -9.99 6.59 2.12
N LYS A 11 -10.15 5.51 1.37
CA LYS A 11 -10.80 5.47 0.07
C LYS A 11 -11.70 4.26 0.01
N THR A 12 -12.88 4.45 -0.58
CA THR A 12 -13.75 3.34 -0.94
C THR A 12 -13.20 2.60 -2.16
N PHE A 13 -13.80 1.48 -2.48
CA PHE A 13 -13.36 0.68 -3.63
C PHE A 13 -13.43 1.45 -4.95
N THR A 14 -14.49 2.25 -5.14
CA THR A 14 -14.77 3.00 -6.38
C THR A 14 -13.87 4.22 -6.58
N GLU A 15 -13.35 4.81 -5.51
CA GLU A 15 -12.52 6.01 -5.56
C GLU A 15 -11.07 5.76 -6.02
N GLY A 16 -10.69 4.50 -6.19
CA GLY A 16 -9.33 4.12 -6.54
C GLY A 16 -8.34 4.24 -5.36
N GLY A 17 -7.08 3.88 -5.59
CA GLY A 17 -6.07 3.82 -4.54
C GLY A 17 -6.21 2.59 -3.63
N SER A 18 -5.68 2.67 -2.40
CA SER A 18 -5.75 1.56 -1.45
C SER A 18 -7.11 1.46 -0.80
N SER A 19 -7.84 0.38 -1.05
CA SER A 19 -9.13 0.07 -0.43
C SER A 19 -9.00 -0.81 0.83
N ARG A 20 -7.78 -1.04 1.34
CA ARG A 20 -7.53 -1.87 2.52
C ARG A 20 -8.41 -1.47 3.73
N SER A 21 -8.35 -0.19 4.12
CA SER A 21 -9.10 0.30 5.29
C SER A 21 -10.61 0.18 5.10
N TYR A 22 -11.11 0.30 3.87
CA TYR A 22 -12.49 0.07 3.54
C TYR A 22 -12.90 -1.39 3.78
N TYR A 23 -12.13 -2.35 3.28
CA TYR A 23 -12.43 -3.77 3.49
C TYR A 23 -12.32 -4.19 4.95
N LEU A 24 -11.33 -3.67 5.69
CA LEU A 24 -11.18 -3.95 7.12
C LEU A 24 -12.34 -3.35 7.93
N ALA A 25 -12.72 -2.10 7.67
CA ALA A 25 -13.85 -1.45 8.33
C ALA A 25 -15.18 -2.15 8.01
N LYS A 26 -15.41 -2.52 6.73
CA LYS A 26 -16.59 -3.28 6.32
C LYS A 26 -16.68 -4.65 7.00
N ALA A 27 -15.54 -5.32 7.18
CA ALA A 27 -15.47 -6.59 7.89
C ALA A 27 -15.83 -6.43 9.38
N LEU A 28 -15.38 -5.37 10.04
CA LEU A 28 -15.78 -5.05 11.41
C LEU A 28 -17.29 -4.86 11.50
N VAL A 29 -17.88 -4.06 10.60
CA VAL A 29 -19.34 -3.86 10.56
C VAL A 29 -20.09 -5.17 10.37
N ALA A 30 -19.66 -6.01 9.43
CA ALA A 30 -20.25 -7.32 9.17
C ALA A 30 -20.18 -8.28 10.38
N ASN A 31 -19.25 -8.03 11.33
CA ASN A 31 -19.10 -8.79 12.58
C ASN A 31 -19.69 -8.05 13.79
N GLY A 32 -20.64 -7.15 13.59
CA GLY A 32 -21.42 -6.51 14.65
C GLY A 32 -20.72 -5.36 15.38
N PHE A 33 -19.60 -4.84 14.85
CA PHE A 33 -18.98 -3.63 15.40
C PHE A 33 -19.61 -2.37 14.79
N GLU A 34 -19.82 -1.36 15.61
CA GLU A 34 -20.12 0.00 15.14
C GLU A 34 -18.81 0.70 14.78
N VAL A 35 -18.67 1.14 13.53
CA VAL A 35 -17.42 1.74 13.03
C VAL A 35 -17.62 3.20 12.65
N GLU A 36 -16.90 4.08 13.31
CA GLU A 36 -16.79 5.51 13.04
C GLU A 36 -15.45 5.77 12.35
N MET A 37 -15.45 5.83 11.01
CA MET A 37 -14.25 6.11 10.21
C MET A 37 -13.99 7.61 10.17
N ILE A 38 -12.80 8.05 10.57
CA ILE A 38 -12.38 9.45 10.48
C ILE A 38 -11.30 9.57 9.41
N THR A 39 -11.59 10.35 8.38
CA THR A 39 -10.69 10.57 7.22
C THR A 39 -10.67 12.02 6.80
N SER A 40 -9.88 12.36 5.78
CA SER A 40 -9.86 13.68 5.17
C SER A 40 -10.32 13.65 3.71
N HIS A 41 -10.76 14.82 3.23
CA HIS A 41 -11.05 15.08 1.84
C HIS A 41 -10.64 16.51 1.44
N ASN A 42 -10.66 16.79 0.14
CA ASN A 42 -10.19 18.07 -0.38
C ASN A 42 -11.29 19.14 -0.49
N SER A 43 -12.54 18.82 -0.10
CA SER A 43 -13.62 19.80 -0.01
C SER A 43 -13.48 20.67 1.24
N ARG A 44 -14.17 21.82 1.24
CA ARG A 44 -14.06 22.80 2.34
C ARG A 44 -14.96 22.48 3.54
N ASP A 45 -15.99 21.68 3.33
CA ASP A 45 -17.00 21.40 4.34
C ASP A 45 -16.79 20.02 4.95
N TYR A 46 -17.15 19.88 6.24
CA TYR A 46 -17.26 18.58 6.87
C TYR A 46 -18.44 17.79 6.29
N VAL A 47 -18.21 16.53 5.97
CA VAL A 47 -19.24 15.61 5.48
C VAL A 47 -19.27 14.37 6.35
N CYS A 48 -20.48 13.90 6.67
CA CYS A 48 -20.69 12.61 7.30
C CYS A 48 -21.61 11.76 6.41
N ALA A 49 -21.17 10.56 6.07
CA ALA A 49 -21.91 9.63 5.22
C ALA A 49 -21.88 8.22 5.80
N VAL A 50 -22.89 7.41 5.49
CA VAL A 50 -22.88 5.99 5.81
C VAL A 50 -22.61 5.21 4.52
N ILE A 51 -21.55 4.42 4.52
CA ILE A 51 -21.09 3.64 3.37
C ILE A 51 -20.94 2.19 3.81
N ASP A 52 -21.73 1.28 3.30
CA ASP A 52 -21.73 -0.15 3.69
C ASP A 52 -21.79 -0.36 5.22
N GLY A 53 -22.58 0.45 5.93
CA GLY A 53 -22.71 0.41 7.38
C GLY A 53 -21.59 1.11 8.15
N ILE A 54 -20.55 1.59 7.50
CA ILE A 54 -19.47 2.39 8.09
C ILE A 54 -19.92 3.85 8.13
N ARG A 55 -19.92 4.47 9.31
CA ARG A 55 -20.12 5.92 9.41
C ARG A 55 -18.82 6.65 9.15
N VAL A 56 -18.73 7.31 8.00
CA VAL A 56 -17.51 7.96 7.51
C VAL A 56 -17.59 9.46 7.71
N HIS A 57 -16.64 10.01 8.47
CA HIS A 57 -16.48 11.43 8.75
C HIS A 57 -15.35 11.98 7.89
N TYR A 58 -15.67 12.79 6.90
CA TYR A 58 -14.74 13.47 6.02
C TYR A 58 -14.40 14.85 6.58
N LEU A 59 -13.18 15.00 7.09
CA LEU A 59 -12.68 16.28 7.62
C LEU A 59 -12.15 17.15 6.48
N PRO A 60 -12.42 18.48 6.50
CA PRO A 60 -11.97 19.41 5.47
C PRO A 60 -10.46 19.70 5.63
N VAL A 61 -9.63 18.77 5.25
CA VAL A 61 -8.17 18.89 5.28
C VAL A 61 -7.62 18.59 3.90
N TYR A 62 -7.29 19.64 3.17
CA TYR A 62 -6.71 19.50 1.84
C TYR A 62 -5.35 18.82 1.88
N TYR A 63 -5.19 17.78 1.07
CA TYR A 63 -3.92 17.10 0.87
C TYR A 63 -3.73 16.67 -0.59
N ASP A 64 -2.57 17.00 -1.14
CA ASP A 64 -2.13 16.53 -2.45
C ASP A 64 -0.64 16.13 -2.40
N ASN A 65 -0.26 15.14 -3.19
CA ASN A 65 1.13 14.69 -3.28
C ASN A 65 2.07 15.74 -3.92
N GLN A 66 1.53 16.78 -4.54
CA GLN A 66 2.28 17.90 -5.09
C GLN A 66 2.59 18.98 -4.04
N LEU A 67 1.95 18.90 -2.85
CA LEU A 67 2.25 19.84 -1.77
C LEU A 67 3.72 19.79 -1.38
N GLY A 68 4.32 20.96 -1.20
CA GLY A 68 5.64 21.09 -0.62
C GLY A 68 5.70 20.60 0.83
N PHE A 69 6.89 20.47 1.37
CA PHE A 69 7.12 19.94 2.72
C PHE A 69 6.28 20.62 3.81
N LEU A 70 6.27 21.96 3.86
CA LEU A 70 5.49 22.72 4.84
C LEU A 70 3.97 22.55 4.68
N GLY A 71 3.48 22.48 3.44
CA GLY A 71 2.08 22.19 3.16
C GLY A 71 1.62 20.84 3.69
N ARG A 72 2.46 19.82 3.53
CA ARG A 72 2.18 18.48 4.07
C ARG A 72 2.16 18.46 5.60
N ILE A 73 3.12 19.12 6.24
CA ILE A 73 3.15 19.23 7.72
C ILE A 73 1.89 19.91 8.23
N ARG A 74 1.48 21.04 7.62
CA ARG A 74 0.23 21.73 7.98
C ARG A 74 -0.98 20.83 7.85
N ALA A 75 -1.09 20.08 6.75
CA ALA A 75 -2.17 19.11 6.55
C ALA A 75 -2.17 18.00 7.61
N PHE A 76 -1.01 17.47 7.98
CA PHE A 76 -0.89 16.43 9.01
C PHE A 76 -1.30 16.95 10.39
N ILE A 77 -0.87 18.15 10.77
CA ILE A 77 -1.22 18.77 12.06
C ILE A 77 -2.72 19.14 12.07
N ALA A 78 -3.24 19.69 10.97
CA ALA A 78 -4.66 20.03 10.86
C ALA A 78 -5.54 18.77 10.97
N PHE A 79 -5.18 17.68 10.27
CA PHE A 79 -5.88 16.42 10.38
C PHE A 79 -5.83 15.84 11.80
N MET A 80 -4.64 15.78 12.40
CA MET A 80 -4.44 15.31 13.77
C MET A 80 -5.38 16.00 14.76
N TRP A 81 -5.42 17.32 14.71
CA TRP A 81 -6.21 18.13 15.64
C TRP A 81 -7.71 17.99 15.40
N GLN A 82 -8.16 18.07 14.15
CA GLN A 82 -9.58 17.90 13.79
C GLN A 82 -10.07 16.47 14.10
N ALA A 83 -9.27 15.45 13.79
CA ALA A 83 -9.59 14.05 14.09
C ALA A 83 -9.68 13.82 15.61
N TYR A 84 -8.75 14.38 16.40
CA TYR A 84 -8.83 14.31 17.84
C TYR A 84 -10.10 14.99 18.39
N ARG A 85 -10.41 16.22 17.95
CA ARG A 85 -11.60 16.95 18.42
C ARG A 85 -12.90 16.23 18.09
N LEU A 86 -12.99 15.62 16.90
CA LEU A 86 -14.16 14.83 16.52
C LEU A 86 -14.23 13.53 17.35
N ALA A 87 -13.16 12.76 17.37
CA ALA A 87 -13.10 11.48 18.09
C ALA A 87 -13.40 11.63 19.57
N ALA A 88 -12.90 12.71 20.22
CA ALA A 88 -13.14 12.99 21.63
C ALA A 88 -14.61 13.33 21.97
N ARG A 89 -15.44 13.68 20.97
CA ARG A 89 -16.88 13.95 21.08
C ARG A 89 -17.74 12.70 20.84
N LEU A 90 -17.18 11.68 20.20
CA LEU A 90 -17.89 10.43 19.95
C LEU A 90 -18.06 9.67 21.27
N LYS A 91 -19.32 9.48 21.67
CA LYS A 91 -19.65 8.78 22.93
C LYS A 91 -19.54 7.26 22.76
N ASN A 92 -19.28 6.57 23.87
CA ASN A 92 -19.27 5.11 23.98
C ASN A 92 -18.26 4.41 23.05
N ALA A 93 -17.16 5.08 22.71
CA ALA A 93 -16.07 4.45 21.96
C ALA A 93 -15.28 3.50 22.87
N ASN A 94 -15.13 2.25 22.44
CA ASN A 94 -14.45 1.22 23.23
C ASN A 94 -12.98 1.06 22.80
N LEU A 95 -12.66 1.37 21.54
CA LEU A 95 -11.34 1.18 20.96
C LEU A 95 -11.10 2.20 19.84
N CYS A 96 -9.86 2.66 19.70
CA CYS A 96 -9.41 3.38 18.53
C CYS A 96 -8.50 2.46 17.68
N TYR A 97 -8.82 2.27 16.41
CA TYR A 97 -7.92 1.64 15.44
C TYR A 97 -7.31 2.75 14.59
N ALA A 98 -6.01 3.00 14.77
CA ALA A 98 -5.30 4.10 14.14
C ALA A 98 -4.33 3.58 13.08
N SER A 99 -4.59 3.90 11.81
CA SER A 99 -3.79 3.44 10.66
C SER A 99 -2.87 4.56 10.17
N SER A 100 -1.55 4.39 10.34
CA SER A 100 -0.56 5.29 9.74
C SER A 100 -0.62 5.16 8.20
N THR A 101 -0.15 6.04 7.37
CA THR A 101 0.64 7.23 7.60
C THR A 101 -0.26 8.47 7.63
N PRO A 102 0.12 9.59 8.16
CA PRO A 102 1.39 9.94 8.81
C PRO A 102 1.47 9.51 10.29
N LEU A 103 2.62 9.72 10.93
CA LEU A 103 2.83 9.43 12.36
C LEU A 103 1.85 10.19 13.27
N THR A 104 1.37 11.34 12.85
CA THR A 104 0.41 12.18 13.58
C THR A 104 -0.92 11.47 13.87
N VAL A 105 -1.28 10.45 13.09
CA VAL A 105 -2.44 9.58 13.40
C VAL A 105 -2.22 8.81 14.72
N GLY A 106 -1.00 8.32 14.95
CA GLY A 106 -0.61 7.69 16.20
C GLY A 106 -0.63 8.66 17.38
N ILE A 107 -0.25 9.93 17.17
CA ILE A 107 -0.37 10.99 18.20
C ILE A 107 -1.84 11.22 18.55
N THR A 108 -2.74 11.23 17.57
CA THR A 108 -4.19 11.34 17.81
C THR A 108 -4.68 10.20 18.72
N ALA A 109 -4.30 8.96 18.41
CA ALA A 109 -4.68 7.78 19.20
C ALA A 109 -4.09 7.82 20.62
N LEU A 110 -2.84 8.26 20.76
CA LEU A 110 -2.19 8.45 22.06
C LEU A 110 -2.91 9.49 22.92
N LEU A 111 -3.33 10.63 22.33
CA LEU A 111 -4.11 11.65 23.03
C LEU A 111 -5.49 11.12 23.46
N LEU A 112 -6.16 10.35 22.62
CA LEU A 112 -7.45 9.71 22.97
C LEU A 112 -7.27 8.76 24.15
N LYS A 113 -6.21 7.97 24.19
CA LYS A 113 -5.91 7.11 25.34
C LYS A 113 -5.62 7.90 26.59
N LYS A 114 -4.73 8.91 26.52
CA LYS A 114 -4.29 9.69 27.69
C LYS A 114 -5.40 10.56 28.29
N ILE A 115 -6.27 11.15 27.45
CA ILE A 115 -7.26 12.14 27.90
C ILE A 115 -8.66 11.52 28.07
N LYS A 116 -9.00 10.50 27.24
CA LYS A 116 -10.34 9.89 27.23
C LYS A 116 -10.34 8.44 27.72
N GLY A 117 -9.18 7.86 28.03
CA GLY A 117 -9.07 6.48 28.47
C GLY A 117 -9.37 5.44 27.35
N ILE A 118 -9.49 5.85 26.09
CA ILE A 118 -9.81 4.96 24.97
C ILE A 118 -8.55 4.22 24.54
N PRO A 119 -8.44 2.90 24.74
CA PRO A 119 -7.29 2.13 24.27
C PRO A 119 -7.20 2.16 22.76
N TYR A 120 -5.99 1.90 22.20
CA TYR A 120 -5.84 1.88 20.76
C TYR A 120 -4.98 0.74 20.24
N TYR A 121 -5.31 0.28 19.03
CA TYR A 121 -4.48 -0.52 18.15
C TYR A 121 -3.85 0.38 17.13
N PHE A 122 -2.55 0.18 16.86
CA PHE A 122 -1.83 1.02 15.91
C PHE A 122 -1.35 0.22 14.72
N GLU A 123 -1.88 0.54 13.53
CA GLU A 123 -1.45 -0.06 12.28
C GLU A 123 -0.27 0.74 11.71
N VAL A 124 0.88 0.08 11.56
CA VAL A 124 2.12 0.65 11.02
C VAL A 124 2.27 0.21 9.58
N ARG A 125 2.01 1.14 8.66
CA ARG A 125 2.07 0.88 7.21
C ARG A 125 3.44 1.16 6.63
N ASP A 126 4.15 2.14 7.19
CA ASP A 126 5.51 2.51 6.86
C ASP A 126 6.23 2.94 8.13
N LEU A 127 7.54 2.76 8.19
CA LEU A 127 8.36 3.18 9.34
C LEU A 127 8.58 4.69 9.33
N TRP A 128 7.76 5.41 10.06
CA TRP A 128 7.86 6.83 10.31
C TRP A 128 8.32 7.08 11.75
N PRO A 129 9.39 7.85 11.98
CA PRO A 129 10.08 8.80 11.08
C PRO A 129 11.27 8.24 10.32
N LEU A 130 11.56 6.94 10.37
CA LEU A 130 12.75 6.34 9.78
C LEU A 130 12.82 6.59 8.25
N ALA A 131 11.73 6.34 7.52
CA ALA A 131 11.70 6.51 6.08
C ALA A 131 12.03 7.96 5.64
N PRO A 132 11.33 9.01 6.10
CA PRO A 132 11.70 10.37 5.72
C PRO A 132 13.08 10.81 6.25
N ALA A 133 13.60 10.18 7.29
CA ALA A 133 14.96 10.44 7.79
C ALA A 133 16.05 9.84 6.87
N GLN A 134 15.87 8.61 6.38
CA GLN A 134 16.79 7.96 5.43
C GLN A 134 16.71 8.60 4.05
N LEU A 135 15.53 9.00 3.61
CA LEU A 135 15.31 9.72 2.35
C LEU A 135 15.87 11.17 2.37
N GLY A 136 16.41 11.63 3.50
CA GLY A 136 16.97 12.99 3.63
C GLY A 136 15.92 14.12 3.66
N ILE A 137 14.63 13.77 3.82
CA ILE A 137 13.53 14.73 3.93
C ILE A 137 13.59 15.46 5.27
N ILE A 138 13.82 14.72 6.36
CA ILE A 138 14.00 15.27 7.71
C ILE A 138 15.52 15.29 7.99
N ARG A 139 16.12 16.48 7.98
CA ARG A 139 17.57 16.65 8.20
C ARG A 139 17.91 17.10 9.62
N ASN A 140 17.04 17.88 10.26
CA ASN A 140 17.29 18.43 11.59
C ASN A 140 17.38 17.31 12.64
N ARG A 141 18.52 17.24 13.36
CA ARG A 141 18.82 16.20 14.37
C ARG A 141 17.86 16.22 15.56
N TRP A 142 17.45 17.41 15.98
CA TRP A 142 16.56 17.57 17.13
C TRP A 142 15.13 17.13 16.77
N LEU A 143 14.66 17.52 15.58
CA LEU A 143 13.37 17.07 15.05
C LEU A 143 13.34 15.54 14.90
N LYS A 144 14.41 14.93 14.36
CA LYS A 144 14.53 13.47 14.31
C LYS A 144 14.36 12.86 15.69
N LYS A 145 15.14 13.34 16.69
CA LYS A 145 15.09 12.83 18.07
C LYS A 145 13.69 12.95 18.68
N LEU A 146 13.01 14.07 18.45
CA LEU A 146 11.63 14.28 18.91
C LEU A 146 10.65 13.29 18.27
N LEU A 147 10.73 13.12 16.94
CA LEU A 147 9.85 12.22 16.21
C LEU A 147 10.08 10.74 16.55
N PHE A 148 11.34 10.31 16.75
CA PHE A 148 11.63 8.95 17.21
C PHE A 148 11.16 8.70 18.65
N ARG A 149 11.21 9.71 19.52
CA ARG A 149 10.61 9.61 20.87
C ARG A 149 9.08 9.49 20.79
N ALA A 150 8.45 10.28 19.92
CA ALA A 150 7.00 10.19 19.70
C ALA A 150 6.59 8.81 19.16
N GLU A 151 7.32 8.29 18.15
CA GLU A 151 7.13 6.94 17.63
C GLU A 151 7.23 5.89 18.75
N GLN A 152 8.29 5.93 19.52
CA GLN A 152 8.53 4.99 20.63
C GLN A 152 7.38 5.03 21.67
N THR A 153 6.94 6.23 22.05
CA THR A 153 5.80 6.40 22.98
C THR A 153 4.52 5.84 22.37
N ILE A 154 4.25 6.09 21.08
CA ILE A 154 3.07 5.54 20.39
C ILE A 154 3.10 4.00 20.42
N TYR A 155 4.25 3.38 20.14
CA TYR A 155 4.37 1.92 20.16
C TYR A 155 4.21 1.36 21.57
N GLN A 156 4.85 1.96 22.57
CA GLN A 156 4.76 1.53 23.97
C GLN A 156 3.35 1.61 24.54
N GLU A 157 2.62 2.67 24.20
CA GLU A 157 1.28 2.91 24.71
C GLU A 157 0.17 2.18 23.94
N ALA A 158 0.44 1.70 22.72
CA ALA A 158 -0.50 0.90 21.95
C ALA A 158 -0.84 -0.41 22.69
N ALA A 159 -2.10 -0.79 22.73
CA ALA A 159 -2.50 -2.10 23.26
C ALA A 159 -2.06 -3.24 22.34
N THR A 160 -2.06 -2.98 21.02
CA THR A 160 -1.65 -3.92 19.98
C THR A 160 -1.09 -3.14 18.81
N ILE A 161 -0.09 -3.71 18.11
CA ILE A 161 0.45 -3.15 16.86
C ILE A 161 0.15 -4.10 15.71
N VAL A 162 -0.23 -3.54 14.58
CA VAL A 162 -0.43 -4.27 13.32
C VAL A 162 0.60 -3.76 12.31
N ALA A 163 1.52 -4.61 11.89
CA ALA A 163 2.59 -4.28 10.95
C ALA A 163 2.25 -4.82 9.56
N LEU A 164 2.50 -4.04 8.50
CA LEU A 164 2.19 -4.45 7.13
C LEU A 164 3.23 -5.40 6.51
N SER A 165 4.35 -5.64 7.17
CA SER A 165 5.37 -6.57 6.68
C SER A 165 6.17 -7.18 7.82
N PRO A 166 6.87 -8.30 7.56
CA PRO A 166 7.82 -8.88 8.52
C PRO A 166 8.90 -7.89 8.93
N GLY A 167 9.48 -7.12 8.00
CA GLY A 167 10.53 -6.14 8.29
C GLY A 167 10.05 -5.02 9.21
N ILE A 168 8.81 -4.50 9.02
CA ILE A 168 8.20 -3.54 9.95
C ILE A 168 8.01 -4.19 11.32
N ALA A 169 7.52 -5.44 11.37
CA ALA A 169 7.29 -6.14 12.63
C ALA A 169 8.61 -6.37 13.41
N SER A 170 9.68 -6.77 12.72
CA SER A 170 11.01 -6.96 13.34
C SER A 170 11.54 -5.65 13.93
N TYR A 171 11.51 -4.56 13.15
CA TYR A 171 11.91 -3.23 13.63
C TYR A 171 11.19 -2.82 14.93
N ILE A 172 9.88 -3.10 15.01
CA ILE A 172 9.06 -2.76 16.18
C ILE A 172 9.38 -3.67 17.36
N ARG A 173 9.46 -4.99 17.15
CA ARG A 173 9.74 -5.98 18.21
C ARG A 173 11.10 -5.78 18.86
N GLU A 174 12.12 -5.49 18.08
CA GLU A 174 13.47 -5.20 18.58
C GLU A 174 13.48 -4.02 19.56
N ARG A 175 12.64 -3.00 19.32
CA ARG A 175 12.57 -1.77 20.13
C ARG A 175 11.53 -1.83 21.22
N ASN A 176 10.61 -2.77 21.15
CA ASN A 176 9.50 -2.95 22.09
C ASN A 176 9.31 -4.44 22.44
N PRO A 177 10.27 -5.05 23.15
CA PRO A 177 10.16 -6.45 23.57
C PRO A 177 8.86 -6.72 24.34
N GLY A 178 8.19 -7.82 24.03
CA GLY A 178 6.93 -8.22 24.67
C GLY A 178 5.67 -7.50 24.18
N LYS A 179 5.79 -6.50 23.27
CA LYS A 179 4.63 -5.86 22.66
C LYS A 179 3.94 -6.83 21.68
N PRO A 180 2.62 -7.01 21.75
CA PRO A 180 1.89 -7.76 20.74
C PRO A 180 1.99 -7.09 19.36
N VAL A 181 2.63 -7.75 18.40
CA VAL A 181 2.79 -7.28 17.01
C VAL A 181 2.30 -8.36 16.08
N TYR A 182 1.21 -8.06 15.35
CA TYR A 182 0.61 -8.92 14.33
C TYR A 182 1.06 -8.46 12.95
N ILE A 183 1.37 -9.42 12.07
CA ILE A 183 1.72 -9.11 10.67
C ILE A 183 0.46 -9.28 9.83
N LEU A 184 0.04 -8.19 9.18
CA LEU A 184 -1.12 -8.18 8.31
C LEU A 184 -0.78 -7.39 7.02
N PRO A 185 -0.26 -8.04 5.98
CA PRO A 185 0.13 -7.41 4.71
C PRO A 185 -1.03 -6.77 3.97
N ASN A 186 -0.76 -6.10 2.87
CA ASN A 186 -1.79 -5.61 1.97
C ASN A 186 -2.55 -6.77 1.29
N ILE A 187 -3.77 -6.48 0.87
CA ILE A 187 -4.73 -7.46 0.35
C ILE A 187 -4.55 -7.62 -1.16
N SER A 188 -4.49 -8.87 -1.61
CA SER A 188 -4.73 -9.25 -3.01
C SER A 188 -6.24 -9.41 -3.22
N ASP A 189 -6.85 -8.52 -4.01
CA ASP A 189 -8.28 -8.61 -4.32
C ASP A 189 -8.52 -9.56 -5.49
N CYS A 190 -8.43 -10.86 -5.22
CA CYS A 190 -8.57 -11.94 -6.21
C CYS A 190 -9.99 -12.06 -6.81
N VAL A 191 -10.98 -11.37 -6.24
CA VAL A 191 -12.35 -11.32 -6.79
C VAL A 191 -12.43 -10.28 -7.89
N PHE A 192 -11.84 -9.12 -7.68
CA PHE A 192 -11.85 -8.04 -8.66
C PHE A 192 -10.76 -8.23 -9.73
N PHE A 193 -9.54 -8.48 -9.31
CA PHE A 193 -8.43 -8.80 -10.21
C PHE A 193 -8.41 -10.30 -10.48
N ARG A 194 -8.44 -10.67 -11.75
CA ARG A 194 -8.45 -12.07 -12.20
C ARG A 194 -7.32 -12.30 -13.20
N LYS A 195 -6.80 -13.52 -13.24
CA LYS A 195 -5.93 -13.96 -14.34
C LYS A 195 -6.85 -14.13 -15.56
N GLU A 196 -6.61 -13.38 -16.60
CA GLU A 196 -7.37 -13.38 -17.85
C GLU A 196 -6.40 -13.45 -19.02
N HIS A 197 -6.80 -14.08 -20.13
CA HIS A 197 -6.05 -14.00 -21.38
C HIS A 197 -6.02 -12.56 -21.90
N LYS A 198 -4.93 -12.21 -22.61
CA LYS A 198 -4.82 -10.88 -23.22
C LYS A 198 -5.96 -10.65 -24.22
N ASN A 199 -6.66 -9.55 -24.04
CA ASN A 199 -7.71 -9.14 -24.95
C ASN A 199 -7.08 -8.41 -26.16
N PRO A 200 -7.28 -8.91 -27.41
CA PRO A 200 -6.71 -8.29 -28.61
C PRO A 200 -7.17 -6.84 -28.84
N GLN A 201 -8.39 -6.50 -28.46
CA GLN A 201 -8.91 -5.13 -28.59
C GLN A 201 -8.22 -4.18 -27.62
N LEU A 202 -7.93 -4.63 -26.38
CA LEU A 202 -7.14 -3.86 -25.42
C LEU A 202 -5.67 -3.76 -25.87
N ALA A 203 -5.10 -4.83 -26.40
CA ALA A 203 -3.75 -4.81 -26.94
C ALA A 203 -3.62 -3.81 -28.10
N HIS A 204 -4.63 -3.71 -28.96
CA HIS A 204 -4.71 -2.69 -30.01
C HIS A 204 -4.89 -1.28 -29.43
N LYS A 205 -5.82 -1.10 -28.46
CA LYS A 205 -6.06 0.18 -27.76
C LYS A 205 -4.79 0.76 -27.18
N TYR A 206 -3.96 -0.08 -26.55
CA TYR A 206 -2.71 0.31 -25.91
C TYR A 206 -1.48 0.17 -26.83
N GLN A 207 -1.64 -0.21 -28.10
CA GLN A 207 -0.58 -0.37 -29.10
C GLN A 207 0.54 -1.34 -28.65
N VAL A 208 0.15 -2.44 -28.00
CA VAL A 208 1.08 -3.46 -27.46
C VAL A 208 0.84 -4.87 -28.04
N GLY A 209 0.17 -4.95 -29.19
CA GLY A 209 -0.07 -6.23 -29.85
C GLY A 209 1.25 -6.97 -30.16
N GLY A 210 1.33 -8.25 -29.84
CA GLY A 210 2.52 -9.09 -30.01
C GLY A 210 3.73 -8.73 -29.14
N LYS A 211 3.56 -7.84 -28.13
CA LYS A 211 4.65 -7.42 -27.24
C LYS A 211 4.56 -8.14 -25.90
N PHE A 212 5.73 -8.32 -25.27
CA PHE A 212 5.84 -8.58 -23.83
C PHE A 212 5.80 -7.26 -23.10
N VAL A 213 4.79 -7.07 -22.29
CA VAL A 213 4.45 -5.79 -21.67
C VAL A 213 4.85 -5.77 -20.21
N ILE A 214 5.75 -4.85 -19.86
CA ILE A 214 6.19 -4.61 -18.48
C ILE A 214 5.55 -3.33 -17.98
N THR A 215 4.71 -3.42 -16.96
CA THR A 215 3.95 -2.27 -16.46
C THR A 215 4.37 -1.88 -15.04
N TYR A 216 4.65 -0.58 -14.86
CA TYR A 216 4.64 0.06 -13.55
C TYR A 216 3.34 0.82 -13.36
N PHE A 217 2.73 0.72 -12.19
CA PHE A 217 1.57 1.55 -11.83
C PHE A 217 1.63 2.06 -10.39
N GLY A 218 1.14 3.28 -10.19
CA GLY A 218 1.07 3.92 -8.87
C GLY A 218 1.65 5.32 -8.81
N ALA A 219 2.13 5.71 -7.61
CA ALA A 219 2.74 7.02 -7.42
C ALA A 219 4.09 7.14 -8.14
N ILE A 220 4.33 8.28 -8.79
CA ILE A 220 5.59 8.58 -9.48
C ILE A 220 6.34 9.63 -8.66
N GLY A 221 7.19 9.14 -7.77
CA GLY A 221 7.96 10.00 -6.87
C GLY A 221 9.31 9.40 -6.54
N LYS A 222 10.16 10.18 -5.85
CA LYS A 222 11.55 9.83 -5.50
C LYS A 222 11.68 8.44 -4.85
N VAL A 223 10.71 8.06 -4.03
CA VAL A 223 10.68 6.75 -3.34
C VAL A 223 10.54 5.59 -4.34
N ASN A 224 9.91 5.82 -5.48
CA ASN A 224 9.61 4.78 -6.47
C ASN A 224 10.72 4.57 -7.51
N TYR A 225 11.69 5.48 -7.60
CA TYR A 225 12.92 5.35 -8.39
C TYR A 225 12.70 4.88 -9.85
N LEU A 226 11.75 5.52 -10.57
CA LEU A 226 11.45 5.13 -11.95
C LEU A 226 12.55 5.47 -12.94
N GLN A 227 13.58 6.19 -12.54
CA GLN A 227 14.77 6.37 -13.37
C GLN A 227 15.38 5.02 -13.76
N SER A 228 15.33 4.01 -12.91
CA SER A 228 15.78 2.65 -13.24
C SER A 228 15.02 2.05 -14.42
N LEU A 229 13.69 2.26 -14.50
CA LEU A 229 12.88 1.78 -15.62
C LEU A 229 13.21 2.50 -16.92
N ILE A 230 13.54 3.81 -16.86
CA ILE A 230 14.01 4.57 -18.03
C ILE A 230 15.31 3.98 -18.56
N GLU A 231 16.27 3.65 -17.70
CA GLU A 231 17.54 3.06 -18.12
C GLU A 231 17.35 1.65 -18.72
N ILE A 232 16.44 0.85 -18.13
CA ILE A 232 16.08 -0.46 -18.67
C ILE A 232 15.42 -0.32 -20.05
N ALA A 233 14.46 0.58 -20.22
CA ALA A 233 13.79 0.80 -21.50
C ALA A 233 14.77 1.35 -22.57
N ARG A 234 15.70 2.23 -22.15
CA ARG A 234 16.78 2.73 -23.02
C ARG A 234 17.68 1.60 -23.50
N LYS A 235 18.13 0.76 -22.59
CA LYS A 235 19.00 -0.39 -22.89
C LYS A 235 18.27 -1.37 -23.84
N ALA A 236 17.02 -1.72 -23.54
CA ALA A 236 16.21 -2.57 -24.41
C ALA A 236 16.07 -2.00 -25.84
N GLN A 237 15.89 -0.69 -25.98
CA GLN A 237 15.83 -0.05 -27.31
C GLN A 237 17.19 -0.08 -28.02
N GLN A 238 18.31 0.14 -27.31
CA GLN A 238 19.65 0.06 -27.85
C GLN A 238 20.04 -1.35 -28.33
N ASP A 239 19.58 -2.37 -27.58
CA ASP A 239 19.82 -3.79 -27.90
C ASP A 239 18.79 -4.34 -28.91
N HIS A 240 17.95 -3.46 -29.50
CA HIS A 240 16.94 -3.83 -30.49
C HIS A 240 15.92 -4.88 -29.99
N CYS A 241 15.62 -4.91 -28.69
CA CYS A 241 14.58 -5.78 -28.12
C CYS A 241 13.18 -5.25 -28.52
N HIS A 242 12.82 -5.44 -29.77
CA HIS A 242 11.57 -4.91 -30.34
C HIS A 242 10.30 -5.56 -29.77
N GLU A 243 10.42 -6.74 -29.20
CA GLU A 243 9.36 -7.49 -28.53
C GLU A 243 8.96 -6.91 -27.18
N LEU A 244 9.78 -6.04 -26.56
CA LEU A 244 9.50 -5.45 -25.25
C LEU A 244 8.74 -4.11 -25.38
N ALA A 245 7.73 -3.95 -24.54
CA ALA A 245 7.03 -2.68 -24.34
C ALA A 245 6.92 -2.36 -22.84
N PHE A 246 7.09 -1.09 -22.51
CA PHE A 246 7.00 -0.60 -21.14
C PHE A 246 5.83 0.36 -20.99
N MET A 247 5.08 0.24 -19.88
CA MET A 247 4.00 1.15 -19.54
C MET A 247 4.18 1.71 -18.15
N VAL A 248 4.06 3.03 -18.02
CA VAL A 248 4.08 3.74 -16.74
C VAL A 248 2.72 4.39 -16.53
N VAL A 249 1.97 3.87 -15.55
CA VAL A 249 0.62 4.33 -15.22
C VAL A 249 0.63 5.07 -13.90
N GLY A 250 0.23 6.34 -13.90
CA GLY A 250 0.11 7.05 -12.64
C GLY A 250 0.37 8.54 -12.68
N ARG A 251 0.59 9.10 -11.50
CA ARG A 251 0.90 10.52 -11.30
C ARG A 251 1.86 10.72 -10.14
N GLY A 252 2.53 11.85 -10.11
CA GLY A 252 3.42 12.23 -9.01
C GLY A 252 4.35 13.37 -9.36
N ASN A 253 5.12 13.81 -8.38
CA ASN A 253 5.99 14.98 -8.51
C ASN A 253 7.21 14.76 -9.43
N GLU A 254 7.60 13.52 -9.70
CA GLU A 254 8.70 13.20 -10.62
C GLU A 254 8.23 12.87 -12.05
N LEU A 255 6.91 12.85 -12.33
CA LEU A 255 6.40 12.48 -13.66
C LEU A 255 7.03 13.31 -14.79
N ARG A 256 7.09 14.63 -14.64
CA ARG A 256 7.67 15.52 -15.65
C ARG A 256 9.15 15.21 -15.90
N GLN A 257 9.91 14.93 -14.84
CA GLN A 257 11.33 14.59 -14.93
C GLN A 257 11.53 13.27 -15.69
N ILE A 258 10.74 12.25 -15.36
CA ILE A 258 10.79 10.93 -15.99
C ILE A 258 10.37 11.00 -17.46
N GLN A 259 9.33 11.78 -17.79
CA GLN A 259 8.93 12.04 -19.17
C GLN A 259 10.01 12.78 -19.97
N ALA A 260 10.65 13.78 -19.37
CA ALA A 260 11.76 14.49 -20.00
C ALA A 260 12.96 13.55 -20.29
N ALA A 261 13.27 12.64 -19.38
CA ALA A 261 14.31 11.64 -19.58
C ALA A 261 13.96 10.67 -20.73
N ALA A 262 12.73 10.17 -20.78
CA ALA A 262 12.25 9.33 -21.86
C ALA A 262 12.32 10.06 -23.24
N HIS A 263 11.92 11.32 -23.28
CA HIS A 263 12.00 12.15 -24.49
C HIS A 263 13.45 12.40 -24.92
N LYS A 264 14.34 12.71 -23.96
CA LYS A 264 15.77 12.90 -24.23
C LYS A 264 16.40 11.68 -24.94
N TYR A 265 16.03 10.48 -24.54
CA TYR A 265 16.50 9.23 -25.13
C TYR A 265 15.66 8.76 -26.32
N ASN A 266 14.63 9.53 -26.72
CA ASN A 266 13.71 9.19 -27.79
C ASN A 266 13.14 7.75 -27.68
N LEU A 267 12.71 7.38 -26.48
CA LEU A 267 12.21 6.04 -26.20
C LEU A 267 10.89 5.79 -26.92
N LYS A 268 10.87 4.81 -27.82
CA LYS A 268 9.70 4.39 -28.61
C LYS A 268 8.98 3.19 -27.97
N ASN A 269 9.67 2.49 -27.08
CA ASN A 269 9.19 1.30 -26.39
C ASN A 269 8.54 1.59 -25.03
N LEU A 270 8.36 2.88 -24.65
CA LEU A 270 7.83 3.31 -23.36
C LEU A 270 6.62 4.23 -23.53
N GLN A 271 5.53 3.91 -22.85
CA GLN A 271 4.30 4.71 -22.85
C GLN A 271 4.00 5.24 -21.44
N PHE A 272 3.49 6.47 -21.36
CA PHE A 272 2.97 7.08 -20.14
C PHE A 272 1.46 7.16 -20.21
N ILE A 273 0.79 6.57 -19.22
CA ILE A 273 -0.67 6.55 -19.09
C ILE A 273 -1.04 7.36 -17.85
N PRO A 274 -1.99 8.30 -17.91
CA PRO A 274 -2.45 9.05 -16.75
C PRO A 274 -2.94 8.15 -15.63
N HIS A 275 -3.15 8.75 -14.45
CA HIS A 275 -3.77 8.03 -13.34
C HIS A 275 -5.14 7.47 -13.73
N LEU A 276 -5.35 6.20 -13.45
CA LEU A 276 -6.53 5.42 -13.84
C LEU A 276 -7.38 5.05 -12.62
N SER A 277 -8.67 4.87 -12.84
CA SER A 277 -9.55 4.15 -11.91
C SER A 277 -9.13 2.67 -11.81
N LYS A 278 -9.60 1.96 -10.79
CA LYS A 278 -9.33 0.51 -10.66
C LYS A 278 -9.84 -0.30 -11.87
N TYR A 279 -11.00 0.06 -12.42
CA TYR A 279 -11.55 -0.60 -13.60
C TYR A 279 -10.65 -0.43 -14.83
N GLN A 280 -10.20 0.78 -15.09
CA GLN A 280 -9.27 1.06 -16.19
C GLN A 280 -7.88 0.43 -15.95
N LEU A 281 -7.42 0.38 -14.69
CA LEU A 281 -6.17 -0.32 -14.34
C LEU A 281 -6.28 -1.82 -14.64
N ARG A 282 -7.44 -2.44 -14.41
CA ARG A 282 -7.69 -3.84 -14.77
C ARG A 282 -7.53 -4.08 -16.27
N GLU A 283 -7.98 -3.15 -17.12
CA GLU A 283 -7.76 -3.23 -18.57
C GLU A 283 -6.27 -3.20 -18.94
N VAL A 284 -5.50 -2.29 -18.31
CA VAL A 284 -4.03 -2.24 -18.51
C VAL A 284 -3.36 -3.52 -18.02
N LEU A 285 -3.76 -4.01 -16.86
CA LEU A 285 -3.22 -5.26 -16.32
C LEU A 285 -3.60 -6.48 -17.14
N ASN A 286 -4.72 -6.45 -17.88
CA ASN A 286 -5.07 -7.52 -18.82
C ASN A 286 -4.00 -7.70 -19.90
N VAL A 287 -3.47 -6.61 -20.47
CA VAL A 287 -2.44 -6.66 -21.53
C VAL A 287 -1.00 -6.72 -21.01
N THR A 288 -0.80 -6.66 -19.69
CA THR A 288 0.49 -6.74 -19.01
C THR A 288 0.94 -8.18 -18.87
N ASP A 289 2.23 -8.47 -19.06
CA ASP A 289 2.86 -9.76 -18.76
C ASP A 289 3.57 -9.74 -17.42
N ALA A 290 4.28 -8.65 -17.13
CA ALA A 290 5.04 -8.47 -15.92
C ALA A 290 4.75 -7.12 -15.26
N VAL A 291 4.72 -7.09 -13.92
CA VAL A 291 4.59 -5.86 -13.14
C VAL A 291 5.92 -5.52 -12.50
N TYR A 292 6.38 -4.29 -12.70
CA TYR A 292 7.60 -3.77 -12.10
C TYR A 292 7.32 -3.09 -10.77
N VAL A 293 7.77 -3.69 -9.68
CA VAL A 293 7.65 -3.17 -8.31
C VAL A 293 8.96 -2.46 -7.95
N SER A 294 8.96 -1.13 -8.03
CA SER A 294 10.18 -0.33 -7.93
C SER A 294 10.21 0.56 -6.70
N PHE A 295 11.39 0.58 -6.05
CA PHE A 295 11.74 1.48 -4.96
C PHE A 295 13.17 1.99 -5.09
N ALA A 296 13.43 3.14 -4.47
CA ALA A 296 14.79 3.67 -4.31
C ALA A 296 15.61 2.78 -3.36
N PRO A 297 16.95 2.70 -3.53
CA PRO A 297 17.80 1.79 -2.78
C PRO A 297 18.08 2.30 -1.35
N TYR A 298 17.05 2.40 -0.54
CA TYR A 298 17.14 2.72 0.89
C TYR A 298 16.69 1.53 1.72
N PRO A 299 17.46 1.10 2.75
CA PRO A 299 17.14 -0.08 3.56
C PRO A 299 15.71 -0.06 4.15
N VAL A 300 15.22 1.10 4.55
CA VAL A 300 13.85 1.22 5.08
C VAL A 300 12.79 0.83 4.06
N LEU A 301 13.04 1.00 2.77
CA LEU A 301 12.08 0.67 1.70
C LEU A 301 12.01 -0.84 1.42
N GLU A 302 13.00 -1.61 1.84
CA GLU A 302 12.98 -3.08 1.81
C GLU A 302 11.91 -3.67 2.73
N THR A 303 11.45 -2.88 3.72
CA THR A 303 10.33 -3.28 4.61
C THR A 303 8.96 -2.95 4.04
N SER A 304 8.87 -2.24 2.92
CA SER A 304 7.60 -1.75 2.35
C SER A 304 6.65 -2.87 1.92
N SER A 305 5.35 -2.60 2.00
CA SER A 305 4.28 -3.50 1.56
C SER A 305 3.44 -2.81 0.47
N PRO A 306 3.91 -2.76 -0.79
CA PRO A 306 3.28 -1.96 -1.84
C PRO A 306 2.03 -2.64 -2.40
N ASN A 307 0.90 -1.92 -2.50
CA ASN A 307 -0.34 -2.46 -3.07
C ASN A 307 -0.14 -3.05 -4.48
N LYS A 308 0.70 -2.42 -5.31
CA LYS A 308 0.95 -2.87 -6.69
C LYS A 308 1.49 -4.31 -6.77
N PHE A 309 2.24 -4.77 -5.78
CA PHE A 309 2.70 -6.16 -5.70
C PHE A 309 1.51 -7.11 -5.51
N PHE A 310 0.63 -6.81 -4.57
CA PHE A 310 -0.55 -7.64 -4.29
C PHE A 310 -1.58 -7.62 -5.42
N ASP A 311 -1.70 -6.48 -6.12
CA ASP A 311 -2.53 -6.39 -7.33
C ASP A 311 -1.93 -7.19 -8.48
N ALA A 312 -0.59 -7.21 -8.63
CA ALA A 312 0.14 -8.04 -9.59
C ALA A 312 -0.08 -9.54 -9.32
N LEU A 313 0.09 -9.96 -8.08
CA LEU A 313 -0.20 -11.34 -7.66
C LEU A 313 -1.64 -11.72 -7.98
N ALA A 314 -2.61 -10.85 -7.64
CA ALA A 314 -4.03 -11.11 -7.86
C ALA A 314 -4.39 -11.25 -9.35
N THR A 315 -3.69 -10.54 -10.24
CA THR A 315 -3.86 -10.64 -11.69
C THR A 315 -3.04 -11.77 -12.33
N GLY A 316 -2.24 -12.48 -11.54
CA GLY A 316 -1.35 -13.54 -12.03
C GLY A 316 -0.33 -12.97 -13.02
N LYS A 317 0.41 -11.95 -12.65
CA LYS A 317 1.46 -11.35 -13.49
C LYS A 317 2.84 -11.69 -12.95
N LEU A 318 3.80 -11.86 -13.83
CA LEU A 318 5.20 -12.02 -13.44
C LEU A 318 5.62 -10.81 -12.59
N CYS A 319 6.12 -11.05 -11.38
CA CYS A 319 6.49 -9.99 -10.44
C CYS A 319 7.98 -9.68 -10.55
N ILE A 320 8.33 -8.50 -11.05
CA ILE A 320 9.72 -8.04 -11.11
C ILE A 320 9.92 -6.98 -10.03
N THR A 321 10.87 -7.18 -9.13
CA THR A 321 11.20 -6.18 -8.10
C THR A 321 12.64 -5.73 -8.17
N ASN A 322 12.88 -4.43 -7.94
CA ASN A 322 14.23 -3.88 -7.82
C ASN A 322 14.64 -3.63 -6.35
N THR A 323 13.79 -4.01 -5.39
CA THR A 323 14.11 -3.88 -3.97
C THR A 323 14.37 -5.25 -3.36
N ARG A 324 15.34 -5.31 -2.47
CA ARG A 324 15.62 -6.49 -1.66
C ARG A 324 14.59 -6.63 -0.54
N GLY A 325 14.83 -7.54 0.40
CA GLY A 325 13.95 -7.78 1.55
C GLY A 325 12.78 -8.69 1.19
N TRP A 326 11.77 -8.68 2.04
CA TRP A 326 10.71 -9.69 2.06
C TRP A 326 9.92 -9.84 0.75
N ILE A 327 9.80 -8.79 -0.08
CA ILE A 327 9.13 -8.89 -1.39
C ILE A 327 9.99 -9.71 -2.36
N ALA A 328 11.32 -9.46 -2.39
CA ALA A 328 12.22 -10.24 -3.24
C ALA A 328 12.29 -11.71 -2.78
N GLU A 329 12.30 -11.94 -1.47
CA GLU A 329 12.24 -13.27 -0.87
C GLU A 329 10.95 -14.00 -1.28
N LEU A 330 9.78 -13.37 -1.12
CA LEU A 330 8.50 -13.95 -1.56
C LEU A 330 8.48 -14.29 -3.05
N VAL A 331 8.99 -13.38 -3.88
CA VAL A 331 9.02 -13.59 -5.34
C VAL A 331 9.90 -14.78 -5.71
N GLN A 332 11.05 -14.91 -5.06
CA GLN A 332 12.01 -16.00 -5.31
C GLN A 332 11.51 -17.33 -4.74
N GLU A 333 11.08 -17.37 -3.48
CA GLU A 333 10.60 -18.59 -2.81
C GLU A 333 9.36 -19.20 -3.47
N ASN A 334 8.52 -18.37 -4.08
CA ASN A 334 7.31 -18.82 -4.77
C ASN A 334 7.47 -18.86 -6.29
N GLU A 335 8.67 -18.68 -6.82
CA GLU A 335 8.97 -18.74 -8.26
C GLU A 335 7.97 -17.93 -9.12
N CYS A 336 7.53 -16.79 -8.61
CA CYS A 336 6.52 -15.93 -9.27
C CYS A 336 7.11 -14.70 -9.96
N GLY A 337 8.42 -14.69 -10.13
CA GLY A 337 9.16 -13.60 -10.76
C GLY A 337 10.62 -13.55 -10.32
N PHE A 338 11.23 -12.36 -10.30
CA PHE A 338 12.63 -12.21 -9.95
C PHE A 338 12.97 -10.82 -9.39
N TYR A 339 14.08 -10.79 -8.64
CA TYR A 339 14.77 -9.54 -8.29
C TYR A 339 15.71 -9.13 -9.43
N ALA A 340 15.68 -7.85 -9.79
CA ALA A 340 16.59 -7.23 -10.75
C ALA A 340 17.31 -6.04 -10.09
N ASP A 341 18.64 -6.04 -10.14
CA ASP A 341 19.43 -4.93 -9.63
C ASP A 341 19.17 -3.68 -10.48
N PRO A 342 18.69 -2.57 -9.88
CA PRO A 342 18.37 -1.36 -10.62
C PRO A 342 19.57 -0.69 -11.31
N GLN A 343 20.81 -1.07 -10.95
CA GLN A 343 22.05 -0.60 -11.54
C GLN A 343 22.54 -1.49 -12.68
N LYS A 344 21.89 -2.61 -12.97
CA LYS A 344 22.28 -3.62 -13.96
C LYS A 344 21.15 -3.87 -14.97
N PRO A 345 20.90 -2.96 -15.93
CA PRO A 345 19.87 -3.16 -16.94
C PRO A 345 20.08 -4.44 -17.78
N ASP A 346 21.34 -4.84 -18.02
CA ASP A 346 21.65 -6.08 -18.75
C ASP A 346 21.16 -7.34 -18.01
N ASP A 347 21.33 -7.41 -16.67
CA ASP A 347 20.80 -8.51 -15.85
C ASP A 347 19.27 -8.58 -15.91
N PHE A 348 18.62 -7.41 -15.90
CA PHE A 348 17.17 -7.31 -16.08
C PHE A 348 16.73 -7.91 -17.42
N LEU A 349 17.37 -7.46 -18.51
CA LEU A 349 17.03 -7.92 -19.86
C LEU A 349 17.31 -9.41 -20.05
N ALA A 350 18.42 -9.94 -19.53
CA ALA A 350 18.73 -11.36 -19.58
C ALA A 350 17.64 -12.21 -18.89
N LYS A 351 17.18 -11.78 -17.69
CA LYS A 351 16.10 -12.46 -16.97
C LYS A 351 14.75 -12.37 -17.68
N VAL A 352 14.43 -11.23 -18.30
CA VAL A 352 13.20 -11.08 -19.11
C VAL A 352 13.28 -11.95 -20.37
N SER A 353 14.44 -12.02 -21.03
CA SER A 353 14.64 -12.84 -22.23
C SER A 353 14.40 -14.32 -21.97
N TYR A 354 14.68 -14.82 -20.77
CA TYR A 354 14.33 -16.19 -20.38
C TYR A 354 12.82 -16.43 -20.49
N TYR A 355 11.99 -15.55 -19.94
CA TYR A 355 10.53 -15.68 -20.00
C TYR A 355 9.93 -15.36 -21.38
N LEU A 356 10.64 -14.63 -22.23
CA LEU A 356 10.28 -14.43 -23.62
C LEU A 356 10.53 -15.69 -24.47
N ALA A 357 11.63 -16.38 -24.21
CA ALA A 357 12.03 -17.57 -24.94
C ALA A 357 11.23 -18.82 -24.51
N ASP A 358 10.73 -18.84 -23.26
CA ASP A 358 9.98 -19.93 -22.67
C ASP A 358 8.60 -19.48 -22.17
N PRO A 359 7.55 -19.54 -23.02
CA PRO A 359 6.19 -19.19 -22.64
C PRO A 359 5.61 -20.06 -21.52
N GLU A 360 6.04 -21.33 -21.40
CA GLU A 360 5.58 -22.24 -20.33
C GLU A 360 6.13 -21.80 -18.97
N ALA A 361 7.41 -21.40 -18.92
CA ALA A 361 8.01 -20.83 -17.71
C ALA A 361 7.30 -19.52 -17.29
N LEU A 362 6.92 -18.66 -18.26
CA LEU A 362 6.14 -17.47 -17.97
C LEU A 362 4.77 -17.82 -17.40
N GLU A 363 4.05 -18.75 -18.01
CA GLU A 363 2.72 -19.17 -17.57
C GLU A 363 2.77 -19.78 -16.16
N GLN A 364 3.79 -20.61 -15.90
CA GLN A 364 4.01 -21.20 -14.57
C GLN A 364 4.29 -20.11 -13.52
N ALA A 365 5.16 -19.16 -13.78
CA ALA A 365 5.44 -18.06 -12.84
C ALA A 365 4.19 -17.19 -12.59
N GLN A 366 3.40 -16.94 -13.61
CA GLN A 366 2.11 -16.22 -13.50
C GLN A 366 1.06 -17.03 -12.73
N TYR A 367 1.04 -18.34 -12.88
CA TYR A 367 0.20 -19.23 -12.08
C TYR A 367 0.63 -19.21 -10.61
N ASN A 368 1.91 -19.30 -10.33
CA ASN A 368 2.48 -19.23 -8.98
C ASN A 368 2.14 -17.90 -8.30
N ALA A 369 2.24 -16.77 -9.02
CA ALA A 369 1.83 -15.46 -8.53
C ALA A 369 0.36 -15.46 -8.09
N ARG A 370 -0.53 -16.02 -8.92
CA ARG A 370 -1.94 -16.14 -8.60
C ARG A 370 -2.19 -17.05 -7.40
N GLN A 371 -1.55 -18.19 -7.33
CA GLN A 371 -1.64 -19.12 -6.20
C GLN A 371 -1.20 -18.45 -4.89
N LEU A 372 -0.08 -17.73 -4.91
CA LEU A 372 0.39 -16.96 -3.74
C LEU A 372 -0.63 -15.92 -3.28
N ALA A 373 -1.29 -15.21 -4.22
CA ALA A 373 -2.35 -14.28 -3.89
C ALA A 373 -3.53 -14.97 -3.18
N GLU A 374 -3.98 -16.10 -3.69
CA GLU A 374 -5.16 -16.82 -3.19
C GLU A 374 -4.89 -17.50 -1.84
N THR A 375 -3.75 -18.14 -1.68
CA THR A 375 -3.41 -18.96 -0.51
C THR A 375 -2.87 -18.14 0.67
N SER A 376 -2.28 -16.97 0.42
CA SER A 376 -1.57 -16.21 1.46
C SER A 376 -2.08 -14.79 1.68
N PHE A 377 -2.59 -14.13 0.62
CA PHE A 377 -2.90 -12.69 0.63
C PHE A 377 -4.33 -12.34 0.20
N SER A 378 -5.18 -13.35 -0.03
CA SER A 378 -6.56 -13.08 -0.44
C SER A 378 -7.32 -12.28 0.60
N ARG A 379 -8.29 -11.47 0.13
CA ARG A 379 -9.13 -10.62 0.97
C ARG A 379 -9.78 -11.40 2.10
N HIS A 380 -10.31 -12.58 1.82
CA HIS A 380 -10.96 -13.43 2.82
C HIS A 380 -9.99 -13.85 3.94
N LEU A 381 -8.81 -14.34 3.59
CA LEU A 381 -7.80 -14.79 4.56
C LEU A 381 -7.31 -13.64 5.45
N LEU A 382 -7.01 -12.49 4.85
CA LEU A 382 -6.48 -11.36 5.61
C LEU A 382 -7.56 -10.69 6.47
N ILE A 383 -8.81 -10.67 6.04
CA ILE A 383 -9.93 -10.24 6.88
C ILE A 383 -10.09 -11.17 8.09
N ASN A 384 -10.05 -12.48 7.90
CA ASN A 384 -10.15 -13.44 9.01
C ASN A 384 -8.99 -13.27 10.00
N ARG A 385 -7.75 -13.08 9.51
CA ARG A 385 -6.59 -12.77 10.38
C ARG A 385 -6.78 -11.44 11.13
N PHE A 386 -7.33 -10.45 10.48
CA PHE A 386 -7.61 -9.14 11.09
C PHE A 386 -8.63 -9.26 12.21
N LEU A 387 -9.76 -9.94 12.00
CA LEU A 387 -10.82 -10.11 13.00
C LEU A 387 -10.32 -10.84 14.24
N LYS A 388 -9.47 -11.85 14.08
CA LYS A 388 -8.84 -12.57 15.21
C LYS A 388 -8.05 -11.63 16.15
N ILE A 389 -7.53 -10.50 15.68
CA ILE A 389 -6.83 -9.52 16.53
C ILE A 389 -7.80 -8.90 17.56
N PHE A 390 -9.09 -8.83 17.23
CA PHE A 390 -10.11 -8.29 18.15
C PHE A 390 -10.68 -9.34 19.09
N GLU A 391 -10.72 -10.61 18.70
CA GLU A 391 -11.23 -11.72 19.52
C GLU A 391 -10.36 -11.99 20.75
N THR A 392 -9.05 -11.88 20.64
CA THR A 392 -8.08 -12.24 21.68
C THR A 392 -8.07 -11.32 22.89
N LYS A 393 -8.80 -10.18 22.89
CA LYS A 393 -8.74 -9.17 23.96
C LYS A 393 -10.07 -8.52 24.32
N VAL A 394 -11.18 -8.96 23.72
CA VAL A 394 -12.52 -8.52 24.09
C VAL A 394 -13.15 -9.63 24.90
N PRO A 395 -13.52 -9.41 26.20
CA PRO A 395 -14.37 -10.38 26.93
C PRO A 395 -15.62 -10.57 26.06
N ALA A 396 -15.95 -11.83 25.77
CA ALA A 396 -17.20 -12.16 25.08
C ALA A 396 -18.34 -11.44 25.81
N PRO A 397 -19.28 -10.79 25.11
CA PRO A 397 -20.48 -10.30 25.75
C PRO A 397 -21.12 -11.50 26.44
N ALA A 398 -21.42 -11.36 27.72
CA ALA A 398 -22.13 -12.39 28.50
C ALA A 398 -23.43 -12.68 27.73
N ILE A 399 -23.44 -13.75 26.97
CA ILE A 399 -24.67 -14.31 26.40
C ILE A 399 -25.39 -14.86 27.61
N MET A 400 -26.46 -14.16 28.01
CA MET A 400 -27.40 -14.64 29.03
C MET A 400 -27.79 -16.07 28.66
N THR A 401 -27.26 -17.02 29.42
CA THR A 401 -27.86 -18.34 29.62
C THR A 401 -29.24 -18.14 30.26
N ALA A 402 -30.23 -17.88 29.46
CA ALA A 402 -31.64 -17.93 29.83
C ALA A 402 -32.32 -18.83 28.79
N LEU A 403 -32.23 -20.14 29.05
CA LEU A 403 -33.16 -21.14 28.54
C LEU A 403 -32.77 -22.48 29.19
N HIS A 404 -33.27 -22.69 30.42
CA HIS A 404 -33.70 -23.98 30.95
C HIS A 404 -34.25 -23.78 32.41
N ASN A 405 -35.56 -23.52 32.47
CA ASN A 405 -36.48 -24.09 33.43
C ASN A 405 -37.88 -24.02 32.81
#